data_7db458ebcd557a2abebcdd5db39cbc94
#
_entry.id   7db458ebcd557a2abebcdd5db39cbc94
#
_cell.length_a   1.000
_cell.length_b   1.000
_cell.length_c   1.000
_cell.angle_alpha   90.00
_cell.angle_beta   90.00
_cell.angle_gamma   90.00
#
_symmetry.space_group_name_H-M   'P 1'
#
loop_
_entity.id
_entity.type
_entity.pdbx_description
1 polymer ?
#
loop_
_entity_poly.entity_id
_entity_poly.type
_entity_poly.pdbx_seq_one_letter_code
_entity_poly.pdbx_strand_id
1 'polypeptide(L)'
;MKLILRMNIKYFIILILLEIPITIRSQSFEKDFIIEKNQVPYLYNEFNSYTNHDETLMLFNSNLNPNNNGGYSDLNDVWLKVKKDNIWELPINLSEINTDDNDLLLGVDKDYFYILRDNKVITYSFKEPFDLISEEIIKGFENNFDIISGSISPQNNVIFLSFQGFGTFGVEDIYYSKKTSDSWSRLVSTGSSINSSYQELSPYLLTNDTLLFVSNSMNDGYNLYYSVSKNNSFSDWSDPIKLEKLNTLNSEYSISQNLNKTSFFVSYSMDSRTNYDIYEYKSSVKNSSIILTINFENEINSGYVEMSSKNNFYKNIDIINNYSKIELIQKGLYDIKISSQSHFILDTLISIDKSQSIDISLTKIERGTRRQLSKINFLRASTKVTDESLPYLNNLLHIFRVNNNIKVTIEGHTDNSGDYRQNVKLSKERALTIKKYLTDNGVDKNKVKVKGYGPSKPRYSNSSEANKIKNRRVEIYIDN
;
A
#
# COMPACT_ATOMS: atom_id res chain seq x y z
N MET A 1 -4.28 -3.03 -62.36
CA MET A 1 -4.10 -1.89 -61.45
C MET A 1 -4.58 -2.33 -60.08
N LYS A 2 -3.68 -2.83 -59.24
CA LYS A 2 -3.97 -3.36 -57.88
C LYS A 2 -3.61 -2.26 -56.86
N LEU A 3 -4.59 -1.73 -56.17
CA LEU A 3 -4.39 -0.84 -55.06
C LEU A 3 -4.37 -1.69 -53.78
N ILE A 4 -3.23 -1.80 -53.13
CA ILE A 4 -3.07 -2.47 -51.83
C ILE A 4 -3.23 -1.40 -50.76
N LEU A 5 -4.36 -1.43 -50.04
CA LEU A 5 -4.53 -0.68 -48.79
C LEU A 5 -3.74 -1.39 -47.68
N ARG A 6 -2.67 -0.76 -47.25
CA ARG A 6 -2.01 -1.10 -45.96
C ARG A 6 -2.80 -0.46 -44.81
N MET A 7 -3.64 -1.20 -44.15
CA MET A 7 -4.22 -0.79 -42.87
C MET A 7 -3.24 -1.10 -41.75
N ASN A 8 -2.96 -0.08 -40.94
CA ASN A 8 -2.04 -0.15 -39.81
C ASN A 8 -2.62 -1.01 -38.68
N ILE A 9 -1.89 -2.06 -38.33
CA ILE A 9 -2.21 -3.04 -37.27
C ILE A 9 -2.23 -2.43 -35.84
N LYS A 10 -1.88 -1.15 -35.69
CA LYS A 10 -1.82 -0.49 -34.37
C LYS A 10 -3.16 -0.14 -33.71
N TYR A 11 -4.28 -0.21 -34.43
CA TYR A 11 -5.60 0.15 -33.90
C TYR A 11 -6.50 -1.02 -33.56
N PHE A 12 -6.10 -2.28 -33.86
CA PHE A 12 -6.94 -3.45 -33.61
C PHE A 12 -6.72 -4.09 -32.23
N ILE A 13 -5.69 -3.68 -31.46
CA ILE A 13 -5.41 -4.24 -30.13
C ILE A 13 -6.15 -3.45 -29.02
N ILE A 14 -6.65 -2.25 -29.28
CA ILE A 14 -7.34 -1.41 -28.27
C ILE A 14 -8.83 -1.72 -28.14
N LEU A 15 -9.45 -2.41 -29.11
CA LEU A 15 -10.90 -2.69 -29.07
C LEU A 15 -11.26 -4.07 -28.46
N ILE A 16 -10.30 -4.93 -28.13
CA ILE A 16 -10.55 -6.25 -27.53
C ILE A 16 -10.40 -6.24 -25.98
N LEU A 17 -9.95 -5.11 -25.39
CA LEU A 17 -9.80 -4.99 -23.94
C LEU A 17 -11.02 -4.37 -23.24
N LEU A 18 -12.11 -4.08 -23.96
CA LEU A 18 -13.29 -3.39 -23.40
C LEU A 18 -14.50 -4.28 -23.14
N GLU A 19 -14.45 -5.58 -23.46
CA GLU A 19 -15.51 -6.51 -23.09
C GLU A 19 -14.94 -7.79 -22.48
N ILE A 20 -14.26 -7.67 -21.33
CA ILE A 20 -14.25 -8.79 -20.37
C ILE A 20 -15.66 -8.76 -19.75
N PRO A 21 -16.52 -9.78 -19.99
CA PRO A 21 -17.85 -9.79 -19.41
C PRO A 21 -17.74 -9.55 -17.90
N ILE A 22 -18.61 -8.71 -17.36
CA ILE A 22 -18.73 -8.42 -15.91
C ILE A 22 -18.75 -9.73 -15.10
N THR A 23 -19.32 -10.79 -15.64
CA THR A 23 -19.35 -12.16 -15.10
C THR A 23 -17.98 -12.82 -14.91
N ILE A 24 -16.93 -12.45 -15.66
CA ILE A 24 -15.58 -13.02 -15.48
C ILE A 24 -14.86 -12.34 -14.31
N ARG A 25 -15.10 -11.05 -14.07
CA ARG A 25 -14.57 -10.34 -12.88
C ARG A 25 -15.21 -10.82 -11.58
N SER A 26 -16.53 -11.13 -11.61
CA SER A 26 -17.26 -11.60 -10.42
C SER A 26 -16.84 -12.99 -9.96
N GLN A 27 -16.58 -13.91 -10.89
CA GLN A 27 -16.15 -15.27 -10.55
C GLN A 27 -14.75 -15.34 -9.92
N SER A 28 -13.90 -14.34 -10.10
CA SER A 28 -12.59 -14.28 -9.45
C SER A 28 -12.66 -13.79 -8.01
N PHE A 29 -13.66 -12.98 -7.67
CA PHE A 29 -13.83 -12.40 -6.34
C PHE A 29 -14.28 -13.44 -5.30
N GLU A 30 -15.17 -14.37 -5.66
CA GLU A 30 -15.73 -15.36 -4.73
C GLU A 30 -14.93 -16.68 -4.61
N LYS A 31 -13.94 -16.91 -5.46
CA LYS A 31 -13.27 -18.23 -5.55
C LYS A 31 -12.42 -18.60 -4.35
N ASP A 32 -12.07 -17.65 -3.51
CA ASP A 32 -10.87 -17.76 -2.68
C ASP A 32 -11.11 -17.53 -1.17
N PHE A 33 -12.31 -17.76 -0.62
CA PHE A 33 -12.56 -17.60 0.81
C PHE A 33 -12.67 -18.93 1.57
N ILE A 34 -11.90 -19.08 2.66
CA ILE A 34 -12.12 -20.07 3.73
C ILE A 34 -12.82 -19.33 4.86
N ILE A 35 -13.95 -19.88 5.30
CA ILE A 35 -14.69 -19.35 6.44
C ILE A 35 -14.00 -19.85 7.71
N GLU A 36 -13.23 -19.02 8.37
CA GLU A 36 -12.81 -19.25 9.76
C GLU A 36 -13.78 -18.49 10.67
N LYS A 37 -14.61 -19.24 11.39
CA LYS A 37 -15.51 -18.69 12.41
C LYS A 37 -14.72 -18.38 13.68
N ASN A 38 -14.13 -17.21 13.77
CA ASN A 38 -13.54 -16.72 15.01
C ASN A 38 -14.58 -15.87 15.73
N GLN A 39 -15.42 -16.51 16.55
CA GLN A 39 -16.46 -15.84 17.28
C GLN A 39 -16.10 -15.66 18.75
N VAL A 40 -16.19 -14.41 19.24
CA VAL A 40 -16.45 -14.14 20.65
C VAL A 40 -17.92 -13.71 20.74
N PRO A 41 -18.85 -14.55 21.22
CA PRO A 41 -20.25 -14.16 21.34
C PRO A 41 -20.39 -12.94 22.24
N TYR A 42 -21.10 -11.93 21.77
CA TYR A 42 -21.50 -10.80 22.58
C TYR A 42 -23.04 -10.76 22.65
N LEU A 43 -23.58 -10.21 23.73
CA LEU A 43 -25.03 -10.27 24.01
C LEU A 43 -25.85 -9.29 23.17
N TYR A 44 -25.21 -8.37 22.45
CA TYR A 44 -25.87 -7.27 21.74
C TYR A 44 -25.42 -7.23 20.28
N ASN A 45 -26.16 -6.50 19.45
CA ASN A 45 -25.87 -6.39 18.03
C ASN A 45 -24.50 -5.77 17.78
N GLU A 46 -23.73 -6.41 16.91
CA GLU A 46 -22.42 -5.92 16.43
C GLU A 46 -22.45 -5.82 14.90
N PHE A 47 -22.08 -4.68 14.35
CA PHE A 47 -22.03 -4.47 12.89
C PHE A 47 -21.07 -3.32 12.51
N ASN A 48 -20.88 -3.06 11.22
CA ASN A 48 -19.95 -2.05 10.70
C ASN A 48 -18.55 -2.14 11.32
N SER A 49 -17.93 -3.31 11.24
CA SER A 49 -16.66 -3.56 11.92
C SER A 49 -15.46 -3.28 11.03
N TYR A 50 -14.45 -2.63 11.61
CA TYR A 50 -13.21 -2.27 10.94
C TYR A 50 -12.01 -2.49 11.87
N THR A 51 -10.89 -2.99 11.32
CA THR A 51 -9.65 -3.18 12.09
C THR A 51 -8.60 -2.12 11.72
N ASN A 52 -7.71 -1.84 12.69
CA ASN A 52 -6.49 -1.12 12.39
C ASN A 52 -5.57 -1.95 11.48
N HIS A 53 -4.51 -1.31 10.96
CA HIS A 53 -3.59 -1.95 10.02
C HIS A 53 -2.95 -3.24 10.58
N ASP A 54 -2.64 -3.26 11.88
CA ASP A 54 -1.97 -4.40 12.54
C ASP A 54 -2.95 -5.48 13.02
N GLU A 55 -4.27 -5.27 12.81
CA GLU A 55 -5.35 -6.17 13.22
C GLU A 55 -5.35 -6.49 14.73
N THR A 56 -4.89 -5.55 15.53
CA THR A 56 -4.88 -5.62 17.00
C THR A 56 -6.04 -4.91 17.65
N LEU A 57 -6.66 -3.96 16.94
CA LEU A 57 -7.84 -3.21 17.36
C LEU A 57 -8.96 -3.40 16.35
N MET A 58 -10.19 -3.58 16.82
CA MET A 58 -11.40 -3.60 15.99
C MET A 58 -12.40 -2.59 16.56
N LEU A 59 -12.80 -1.64 15.73
CA LEU A 59 -13.94 -0.77 15.98
C LEU A 59 -15.19 -1.35 15.33
N PHE A 60 -16.33 -1.18 15.96
CA PHE A 60 -17.61 -1.60 15.42
C PHE A 60 -18.75 -0.80 16.04
N ASN A 61 -19.91 -0.80 15.40
CA ASN A 61 -21.13 -0.26 16.00
C ASN A 61 -21.89 -1.33 16.80
N SER A 62 -22.49 -0.90 17.89
CA SER A 62 -23.46 -1.69 18.63
C SER A 62 -24.73 -0.88 18.86
N ASN A 63 -25.90 -1.49 18.59
CA ASN A 63 -27.20 -0.91 18.91
C ASN A 63 -28.00 -1.83 19.84
N LEU A 64 -29.13 -1.33 20.33
CA LEU A 64 -29.95 -2.03 21.32
C LEU A 64 -29.15 -2.52 22.54
N ASN A 65 -28.10 -1.80 22.87
CA ASN A 65 -27.18 -2.11 23.94
C ASN A 65 -27.43 -1.17 25.14
N PRO A 66 -27.77 -1.70 26.32
CA PRO A 66 -28.03 -0.84 27.49
C PRO A 66 -26.80 -0.07 28.00
N ASN A 67 -25.61 -0.47 27.55
CA ASN A 67 -24.36 0.19 27.91
C ASN A 67 -23.90 1.21 26.85
N ASN A 68 -24.74 1.53 25.87
CA ASN A 68 -24.54 2.72 25.03
C ASN A 68 -24.75 3.99 25.86
N ASN A 69 -24.17 5.10 25.45
CA ASN A 69 -24.25 6.37 26.20
C ASN A 69 -25.71 6.82 26.40
N GLY A 70 -26.54 6.73 25.35
CA GLY A 70 -27.99 6.96 25.42
C GLY A 70 -28.81 5.74 25.84
N GLY A 71 -28.18 4.62 26.22
CA GLY A 71 -28.83 3.36 26.59
C GLY A 71 -29.50 2.65 25.43
N TYR A 72 -30.62 1.95 25.69
CA TYR A 72 -31.37 1.19 24.66
C TYR A 72 -31.96 2.06 23.54
N SER A 73 -32.16 3.35 23.78
CA SER A 73 -32.73 4.28 22.79
C SER A 73 -31.70 4.87 21.87
N ASP A 74 -30.42 4.68 22.17
CA ASP A 74 -29.32 5.09 21.33
C ASP A 74 -29.20 4.15 20.12
N LEU A 75 -29.19 4.75 18.94
CA LEU A 75 -29.18 3.99 17.70
C LEU A 75 -27.84 3.29 17.47
N ASN A 76 -26.73 3.95 17.74
CA ASN A 76 -25.40 3.40 17.53
C ASN A 76 -24.33 4.08 18.40
N ASP A 77 -23.58 3.28 19.13
CA ASP A 77 -22.31 3.67 19.72
C ASP A 77 -21.15 2.96 19.02
N VAL A 78 -19.97 3.60 19.04
CA VAL A 78 -18.72 2.98 18.61
C VAL A 78 -18.08 2.23 19.77
N TRP A 79 -17.79 0.97 19.55
CA TRP A 79 -17.19 0.04 20.51
C TRP A 79 -15.83 -0.42 20.01
N LEU A 80 -14.96 -0.81 20.94
CA LEU A 80 -13.59 -1.28 20.67
C LEU A 80 -13.40 -2.71 21.20
N LYS A 81 -12.88 -3.61 20.37
CA LYS A 81 -12.26 -4.87 20.80
C LYS A 81 -10.75 -4.78 20.65
N VAL A 82 -10.01 -5.27 21.64
CA VAL A 82 -8.54 -5.39 21.62
C VAL A 82 -8.18 -6.86 21.42
N LYS A 83 -7.19 -7.14 20.56
CA LYS A 83 -6.72 -8.49 20.31
C LYS A 83 -5.47 -8.78 21.11
N LYS A 84 -5.49 -9.77 22.00
CA LYS A 84 -4.34 -10.27 22.74
C LYS A 84 -4.16 -11.76 22.46
N ASP A 85 -2.96 -12.20 22.21
CA ASP A 85 -2.63 -13.61 21.93
C ASP A 85 -3.52 -14.25 20.85
N ASN A 86 -3.84 -13.48 19.79
CA ASN A 86 -4.76 -13.85 18.72
C ASN A 86 -6.23 -14.04 19.12
N ILE A 87 -6.64 -13.59 20.30
CA ILE A 87 -8.02 -13.66 20.80
C ILE A 87 -8.55 -12.24 20.99
N TRP A 88 -9.75 -11.97 20.49
CA TRP A 88 -10.45 -10.71 20.77
C TRP A 88 -10.95 -10.69 22.21
N GLU A 89 -10.59 -9.66 22.97
CA GLU A 89 -11.11 -9.42 24.32
C GLU A 89 -12.58 -8.95 24.29
N LEU A 90 -13.21 -8.89 25.45
CA LEU A 90 -14.56 -8.34 25.59
C LEU A 90 -14.58 -6.88 25.11
N PRO A 91 -15.63 -6.45 24.44
CA PRO A 91 -15.72 -5.11 23.90
C PRO A 91 -15.87 -4.04 24.98
N ILE A 92 -15.34 -2.87 24.68
CA ILE A 92 -15.36 -1.68 25.53
C ILE A 92 -16.08 -0.55 24.77
N ASN A 93 -17.07 0.10 25.38
CA ASN A 93 -17.70 1.31 24.85
C ASN A 93 -16.68 2.45 24.85
N LEU A 94 -16.53 3.17 23.74
CA LEU A 94 -15.72 4.37 23.65
C LEU A 94 -16.51 5.60 24.17
N SER A 95 -16.95 5.56 25.41
CA SER A 95 -17.85 6.53 26.02
C SER A 95 -17.32 7.99 26.03
N GLU A 96 -16.02 8.18 25.91
CA GLU A 96 -15.41 9.53 25.77
C GLU A 96 -15.59 10.12 24.36
N ILE A 97 -15.85 9.26 23.37
CA ILE A 97 -16.07 9.64 21.97
C ILE A 97 -17.55 9.68 21.66
N ASN A 98 -18.30 8.69 22.15
CA ASN A 98 -19.73 8.53 21.91
C ASN A 98 -20.55 9.61 22.64
N THR A 99 -21.74 9.88 22.13
CA THR A 99 -22.73 10.79 22.71
C THR A 99 -24.03 10.03 23.02
N ASP A 100 -25.07 10.74 23.43
CA ASP A 100 -26.43 10.15 23.58
C ASP A 100 -27.18 10.08 22.24
N ASP A 101 -26.54 10.52 21.14
CA ASP A 101 -27.05 10.52 19.76
C ASP A 101 -26.41 9.40 18.95
N ASN A 102 -26.86 9.23 17.70
CA ASN A 102 -26.36 8.23 16.77
C ASN A 102 -24.90 8.48 16.35
N ASP A 103 -23.99 7.64 16.82
CA ASP A 103 -22.56 7.66 16.48
C ASP A 103 -22.21 6.55 15.49
N LEU A 104 -22.48 6.77 14.21
CA LEU A 104 -22.31 5.77 13.17
C LEU A 104 -20.84 5.70 12.70
N LEU A 105 -20.19 4.57 12.92
CA LEU A 105 -18.84 4.30 12.39
C LEU A 105 -18.90 4.13 10.87
N LEU A 106 -18.23 5.01 10.13
CA LEU A 106 -18.19 4.94 8.67
C LEU A 106 -17.03 4.11 8.14
N GLY A 107 -15.94 3.99 8.88
CA GLY A 107 -14.77 3.25 8.43
C GLY A 107 -13.46 3.73 9.01
N VAL A 108 -12.37 3.17 8.49
CA VAL A 108 -11.01 3.46 8.92
C VAL A 108 -10.08 3.62 7.72
N ASP A 109 -8.97 4.32 7.93
CA ASP A 109 -7.77 4.18 7.12
C ASP A 109 -6.57 3.82 8.02
N LYS A 110 -5.35 3.97 7.53
CA LYS A 110 -4.16 3.59 8.27
C LYS A 110 -4.01 4.33 9.61
N ASP A 111 -4.35 5.63 9.62
CA ASP A 111 -4.04 6.53 10.71
C ASP A 111 -5.28 7.10 11.41
N TYR A 112 -6.47 6.96 10.81
CA TYR A 112 -7.70 7.58 11.25
C TYR A 112 -8.90 6.64 11.20
N PHE A 113 -9.94 6.96 12.01
CA PHE A 113 -11.28 6.41 11.87
C PHE A 113 -12.32 7.53 11.78
N TYR A 114 -13.46 7.22 11.21
CA TYR A 114 -14.47 8.19 10.80
C TYR A 114 -15.82 7.84 11.38
N ILE A 115 -16.45 8.82 12.03
CA ILE A 115 -17.80 8.71 12.61
C ILE A 115 -18.71 9.72 11.91
N LEU A 116 -19.93 9.31 11.61
CA LEU A 116 -21.00 10.25 11.28
C LEU A 116 -21.84 10.48 12.50
N ARG A 117 -21.98 11.74 12.91
CA ARG A 117 -22.90 12.21 13.94
C ARG A 117 -23.69 13.37 13.37
N ASP A 118 -25.00 13.29 13.41
CA ASP A 118 -25.87 14.25 12.72
C ASP A 118 -25.51 14.36 11.23
N ASN A 119 -25.15 15.55 10.80
CA ASN A 119 -24.68 15.84 9.45
C ASN A 119 -23.17 16.06 9.34
N LYS A 120 -22.41 15.64 10.34
CA LYS A 120 -20.96 15.84 10.40
C LYS A 120 -20.20 14.53 10.27
N VAL A 121 -19.23 14.49 9.39
CA VAL A 121 -18.18 13.48 9.36
C VAL A 121 -17.07 13.91 10.29
N ILE A 122 -16.87 13.15 11.37
CA ILE A 122 -15.90 13.44 12.42
C ILE A 122 -14.73 12.47 12.24
N THR A 123 -13.51 12.99 12.23
CA THR A 123 -12.29 12.22 12.07
C THR A 123 -11.53 12.16 13.38
N TYR A 124 -11.19 10.97 13.82
CA TYR A 124 -10.35 10.72 14.99
C TYR A 124 -9.04 10.04 14.61
N SER A 125 -7.98 10.28 15.38
CA SER A 125 -6.74 9.50 15.29
C SER A 125 -7.01 8.05 15.68
N PHE A 126 -6.49 7.07 14.89
CA PHE A 126 -6.59 5.64 15.23
C PHE A 126 -5.43 5.20 16.14
N LYS A 127 -4.99 6.09 17.01
CA LYS A 127 -3.94 5.87 18.02
C LYS A 127 -4.41 6.45 19.34
N GLU A 128 -4.32 5.70 20.42
CA GLU A 128 -4.67 6.19 21.77
C GLU A 128 -3.73 7.32 22.23
N PRO A 129 -4.28 8.37 22.90
CA PRO A 129 -5.71 8.64 23.06
C PRO A 129 -6.30 9.04 21.71
N PHE A 130 -7.50 8.59 21.38
CA PHE A 130 -8.16 8.83 20.09
C PHE A 130 -8.49 10.33 19.91
N ASP A 131 -7.50 11.13 19.50
CA ASP A 131 -7.63 12.59 19.39
C ASP A 131 -8.58 13.00 18.24
N LEU A 132 -9.43 13.99 18.48
CA LEU A 132 -10.24 14.64 17.46
C LEU A 132 -9.33 15.40 16.48
N ILE A 133 -9.45 15.07 15.19
CA ILE A 133 -8.67 15.68 14.11
C ILE A 133 -9.47 16.75 13.36
N SER A 134 -10.71 16.41 12.93
CA SER A 134 -11.57 17.33 12.17
C SER A 134 -13.03 16.98 12.28
N GLU A 135 -13.88 17.99 12.04
CA GLU A 135 -15.32 17.84 11.81
C GLU A 135 -15.70 18.52 10.50
N GLU A 136 -16.44 17.82 9.64
CA GLU A 136 -16.79 18.30 8.32
C GLU A 136 -18.26 18.05 7.99
N ILE A 137 -18.96 19.07 7.51
CA ILE A 137 -20.40 19.04 7.27
C ILE A 137 -20.72 18.43 5.90
N ILE A 138 -21.75 17.59 5.85
CA ILE A 138 -22.41 17.15 4.61
C ILE A 138 -23.43 18.23 4.23
N LYS A 139 -23.21 18.89 3.08
CA LYS A 139 -24.06 20.00 2.63
C LYS A 139 -25.48 19.57 2.33
N GLY A 140 -26.46 20.34 2.81
CA GLY A 140 -27.88 20.11 2.51
C GLY A 140 -28.44 18.82 3.07
N PHE A 141 -27.78 18.27 4.07
CA PHE A 141 -28.26 17.17 4.88
C PHE A 141 -28.77 17.75 6.19
N GLU A 142 -30.07 17.60 6.44
CA GLU A 142 -30.72 18.08 7.67
C GLU A 142 -30.92 16.90 8.64
N ASN A 143 -30.82 17.15 9.95
CA ASN A 143 -30.84 16.15 11.03
C ASN A 143 -32.18 15.38 11.21
N ASN A 144 -33.03 15.32 10.19
CA ASN A 144 -34.35 14.73 10.28
C ASN A 144 -34.42 13.29 9.76
N PHE A 145 -33.29 12.71 9.39
CA PHE A 145 -33.23 11.35 8.82
C PHE A 145 -32.45 10.43 9.76
N ASP A 146 -33.06 9.33 10.14
CA ASP A 146 -32.39 8.24 10.83
C ASP A 146 -31.48 7.51 9.84
N ILE A 147 -30.16 7.77 9.94
CA ILE A 147 -29.17 7.06 9.15
C ILE A 147 -28.95 5.71 9.80
N ILE A 148 -29.23 4.65 9.05
CA ILE A 148 -29.16 3.29 9.56
C ILE A 148 -27.78 2.69 9.36
N SER A 149 -27.11 2.99 8.25
CA SER A 149 -25.78 2.47 7.94
C SER A 149 -25.03 3.35 6.94
N GLY A 150 -23.71 3.18 6.88
CA GLY A 150 -22.89 3.91 5.93
C GLY A 150 -21.46 3.43 5.92
N SER A 151 -20.71 3.92 4.94
CA SER A 151 -19.27 3.72 4.87
C SER A 151 -18.55 4.90 4.22
N ILE A 152 -17.26 5.03 4.51
CA ILE A 152 -16.36 5.98 3.86
C ILE A 152 -15.28 5.23 3.07
N SER A 153 -14.95 5.76 1.90
CA SER A 153 -13.73 5.40 1.18
C SER A 153 -12.81 6.61 1.08
N PRO A 154 -11.85 6.77 2.00
CA PRO A 154 -10.96 7.93 2.03
C PRO A 154 -10.14 8.06 0.74
N GLN A 155 -9.70 6.94 0.17
CA GLN A 155 -8.91 6.91 -1.08
C GLN A 155 -9.70 7.43 -2.30
N ASN A 156 -11.02 7.25 -2.30
CA ASN A 156 -11.92 7.69 -3.37
C ASN A 156 -12.61 9.03 -3.04
N ASN A 157 -12.37 9.58 -1.86
CA ASN A 157 -13.01 10.81 -1.38
C ASN A 157 -14.56 10.74 -1.48
N VAL A 158 -15.15 9.62 -1.06
CA VAL A 158 -16.59 9.37 -1.12
C VAL A 158 -17.09 8.70 0.17
N ILE A 159 -18.28 9.09 0.59
CA ILE A 159 -19.09 8.41 1.60
C ILE A 159 -20.36 7.88 0.96
N PHE A 160 -20.83 6.72 1.44
CA PHE A 160 -22.12 6.15 1.10
C PHE A 160 -22.93 6.04 2.39
N LEU A 161 -24.20 6.43 2.33
CA LEU A 161 -25.12 6.40 3.45
C LEU A 161 -26.42 5.71 3.03
N SER A 162 -27.03 4.94 3.93
CA SER A 162 -28.33 4.33 3.75
C SER A 162 -29.32 4.92 4.75
N PHE A 163 -30.40 5.47 4.26
CA PHE A 163 -31.47 6.06 5.06
C PHE A 163 -32.77 6.23 4.25
N GLN A 164 -33.88 6.44 4.95
CA GLN A 164 -35.14 6.82 4.36
C GLN A 164 -35.21 8.33 4.18
N GLY A 165 -35.03 8.81 2.95
CA GLY A 165 -35.03 10.22 2.59
C GLY A 165 -36.19 10.63 1.71
N PHE A 166 -36.19 11.92 1.32
CA PHE A 166 -37.18 12.40 0.38
C PHE A 166 -36.91 11.87 -1.03
N GLY A 167 -37.83 11.07 -1.59
CA GLY A 167 -37.67 10.50 -2.93
C GLY A 167 -36.96 9.14 -2.97
N THR A 168 -36.91 8.42 -1.83
CA THR A 168 -36.54 7.01 -1.78
C THR A 168 -37.45 6.17 -2.65
N PHE A 169 -36.90 5.12 -3.28
CA PHE A 169 -37.67 4.15 -4.05
C PHE A 169 -38.36 3.13 -3.14
N GLY A 170 -37.68 2.74 -2.04
CA GLY A 170 -38.13 1.76 -1.06
C GLY A 170 -38.26 2.35 0.35
N VAL A 171 -37.76 1.64 1.32
CA VAL A 171 -37.69 2.10 2.71
C VAL A 171 -36.39 2.83 2.96
N GLU A 172 -35.26 2.14 2.98
CA GLU A 172 -33.92 2.77 3.00
C GLU A 172 -33.25 2.58 1.64
N ASP A 173 -32.76 3.68 1.11
CA ASP A 173 -31.99 3.76 -0.14
C ASP A 173 -30.56 4.18 0.12
N ILE A 174 -29.65 3.81 -0.78
CA ILE A 174 -28.24 4.22 -0.71
C ILE A 174 -28.01 5.52 -1.49
N TYR A 175 -27.34 6.44 -0.82
CA TYR A 175 -26.91 7.74 -1.34
C TYR A 175 -25.40 7.86 -1.19
N TYR A 176 -24.77 8.73 -2.01
CA TYR A 176 -23.36 9.05 -1.87
C TYR A 176 -23.12 10.55 -1.78
N SER A 177 -22.02 10.94 -1.14
CA SER A 177 -21.48 12.30 -1.13
C SER A 177 -19.98 12.26 -1.44
N LYS A 178 -19.52 13.24 -2.19
CA LYS A 178 -18.09 13.39 -2.55
C LYS A 178 -17.44 14.48 -1.73
N LYS A 179 -16.20 14.26 -1.35
CA LYS A 179 -15.36 15.25 -0.68
C LYS A 179 -15.16 16.47 -1.58
N THR A 180 -15.26 17.64 -0.99
CA THR A 180 -14.88 18.93 -1.58
C THR A 180 -13.67 19.48 -0.80
N SER A 181 -13.21 20.71 -1.10
CA SER A 181 -12.07 21.29 -0.36
C SER A 181 -12.29 21.36 1.15
N ASP A 182 -13.50 21.73 1.59
CA ASP A 182 -13.75 22.09 2.99
C ASP A 182 -14.98 21.38 3.60
N SER A 183 -15.59 20.45 2.87
CA SER A 183 -16.85 19.82 3.26
C SER A 183 -17.16 18.62 2.39
N TRP A 184 -18.29 18.01 2.64
CA TRP A 184 -18.88 16.95 1.78
C TRP A 184 -20.00 17.56 0.91
N SER A 185 -20.14 17.08 -0.31
CA SER A 185 -21.19 17.51 -1.23
C SER A 185 -22.59 17.17 -0.70
N ARG A 186 -23.63 17.66 -1.37
CA ARG A 186 -25.00 17.15 -1.15
C ARG A 186 -25.04 15.65 -1.49
N LEU A 187 -25.89 14.94 -0.78
CA LEU A 187 -26.17 13.54 -1.05
C LEU A 187 -26.87 13.36 -2.39
N VAL A 188 -26.45 12.36 -3.14
CA VAL A 188 -26.98 11.99 -4.46
C VAL A 188 -27.36 10.51 -4.41
N SER A 189 -28.55 10.16 -4.90
CA SER A 189 -28.98 8.77 -4.99
C SER A 189 -28.05 7.94 -5.89
N THR A 190 -27.78 6.70 -5.54
CA THR A 190 -27.05 5.75 -6.39
C THR A 190 -27.87 5.28 -7.60
N GLY A 191 -29.16 5.60 -7.64
CA GLY A 191 -30.06 5.30 -8.76
C GLY A 191 -30.77 3.96 -8.64
N SER A 192 -31.74 3.74 -9.52
CA SER A 192 -32.67 2.60 -9.50
C SER A 192 -32.02 1.25 -9.82
N SER A 193 -30.76 1.20 -10.23
CA SER A 193 -30.05 -0.08 -10.38
C SER A 193 -29.64 -0.66 -9.03
N ILE A 194 -29.35 0.19 -8.04
CA ILE A 194 -29.03 -0.20 -6.67
C ILE A 194 -30.30 -0.15 -5.80
N ASN A 195 -30.94 1.04 -5.78
CA ASN A 195 -32.07 1.32 -4.92
C ASN A 195 -33.35 0.72 -5.53
N SER A 196 -34.03 -0.11 -4.77
CA SER A 196 -35.20 -0.85 -5.19
C SER A 196 -36.46 -0.43 -4.40
N SER A 197 -37.57 -1.13 -4.53
CA SER A 197 -38.75 -0.93 -3.68
C SER A 197 -38.59 -1.58 -2.28
N TYR A 198 -37.44 -2.10 -1.97
CA TYR A 198 -37.12 -2.79 -0.71
C TYR A 198 -36.18 -1.93 0.14
N GLN A 199 -35.29 -2.55 0.91
CA GLN A 199 -34.31 -1.88 1.77
C GLN A 199 -32.91 -2.20 1.25
N GLU A 200 -32.11 -1.17 1.05
CA GLU A 200 -30.68 -1.30 0.74
C GLU A 200 -29.86 -0.69 1.87
N LEU A 201 -29.03 -1.53 2.51
CA LEU A 201 -28.29 -1.22 3.72
C LEU A 201 -26.79 -1.47 3.55
N SER A 202 -26.01 -0.97 4.50
CA SER A 202 -24.59 -1.27 4.71
C SER A 202 -23.74 -1.19 3.44
N PRO A 203 -23.78 -0.07 2.72
CA PRO A 203 -22.98 0.14 1.54
C PRO A 203 -21.49 0.10 1.91
N TYR A 204 -20.67 -0.61 1.13
CA TYR A 204 -19.22 -0.67 1.27
C TYR A 204 -18.52 -0.64 -0.10
N LEU A 205 -17.76 0.41 -0.38
CA LEU A 205 -17.01 0.52 -1.64
C LEU A 205 -15.73 -0.34 -1.57
N LEU A 206 -15.77 -1.52 -2.19
CA LEU A 206 -14.69 -2.50 -2.17
C LEU A 206 -13.49 -2.07 -3.04
N THR A 207 -13.79 -1.57 -4.24
CA THR A 207 -12.82 -1.03 -5.20
C THR A 207 -13.33 0.31 -5.72
N ASN A 208 -12.58 0.97 -6.60
CA ASN A 208 -13.02 2.25 -7.17
C ASN A 208 -14.36 2.16 -7.94
N ASP A 209 -14.78 0.95 -8.31
CA ASP A 209 -15.92 0.70 -9.19
C ASP A 209 -16.88 -0.39 -8.66
N THR A 210 -16.63 -0.99 -7.51
CA THR A 210 -17.44 -2.11 -6.98
C THR A 210 -18.01 -1.76 -5.62
N LEU A 211 -19.32 -1.67 -5.52
CA LEU A 211 -20.07 -1.43 -4.28
C LEU A 211 -20.65 -2.76 -3.77
N LEU A 212 -20.38 -3.09 -2.52
CA LEU A 212 -21.08 -4.14 -1.76
C LEU A 212 -22.19 -3.50 -0.97
N PHE A 213 -23.30 -4.21 -0.79
CA PHE A 213 -24.41 -3.75 0.02
C PHE A 213 -25.31 -4.92 0.43
N VAL A 214 -26.19 -4.67 1.36
CA VAL A 214 -27.20 -5.61 1.83
C VAL A 214 -28.56 -5.20 1.26
N SER A 215 -29.37 -6.18 0.81
CA SER A 215 -30.77 -5.93 0.41
C SER A 215 -31.66 -7.11 0.77
N ASN A 216 -32.94 -6.82 1.06
CA ASN A 216 -33.99 -7.82 1.27
C ASN A 216 -34.90 -8.01 0.04
N SER A 217 -34.40 -7.69 -1.15
CA SER A 217 -35.18 -7.61 -2.40
C SER A 217 -35.82 -8.92 -2.88
N MET A 218 -35.42 -10.08 -2.34
CA MET A 218 -35.92 -11.39 -2.80
C MET A 218 -36.84 -12.09 -1.82
N ASN A 219 -37.34 -11.42 -0.76
CA ASN A 219 -38.18 -12.00 0.28
C ASN A 219 -37.60 -13.23 1.03
N ASP A 220 -36.29 -13.45 0.93
CA ASP A 220 -35.54 -14.53 1.59
C ASP A 220 -34.63 -14.02 2.73
N GLY A 221 -34.95 -12.85 3.31
CA GLY A 221 -34.17 -12.14 4.31
C GLY A 221 -33.16 -11.17 3.69
N TYR A 222 -32.33 -10.60 4.53
CA TYR A 222 -31.26 -9.70 4.09
C TYR A 222 -30.10 -10.51 3.54
N ASN A 223 -29.64 -10.16 2.36
CA ASN A 223 -28.52 -10.81 1.69
C ASN A 223 -27.51 -9.79 1.17
N LEU A 224 -26.26 -10.22 1.03
CA LEU A 224 -25.17 -9.45 0.48
C LEU A 224 -25.19 -9.50 -1.04
N TYR A 225 -25.07 -8.32 -1.65
CA TYR A 225 -24.98 -8.13 -3.10
C TYR A 225 -23.76 -7.28 -3.44
N TYR A 226 -23.35 -7.33 -4.68
CA TYR A 226 -22.44 -6.35 -5.25
C TYR A 226 -22.95 -5.82 -6.59
N SER A 227 -22.51 -4.63 -6.92
CA SER A 227 -22.76 -4.00 -8.21
C SER A 227 -21.50 -3.27 -8.68
N VAL A 228 -21.33 -3.18 -10.00
CA VAL A 228 -20.15 -2.55 -10.61
C VAL A 228 -20.58 -1.24 -11.27
N SER A 229 -19.88 -0.16 -10.96
CA SER A 229 -20.12 1.16 -11.54
C SER A 229 -19.83 1.16 -13.05
N LYS A 230 -20.77 1.72 -13.82
CA LYS A 230 -20.56 2.03 -15.23
C LYS A 230 -19.87 3.39 -15.33
N ASN A 231 -18.82 3.50 -16.12
CA ASN A 231 -18.12 4.77 -16.39
C ASN A 231 -17.52 5.48 -15.14
N ASN A 232 -17.19 4.75 -14.07
CA ASN A 232 -16.73 5.29 -12.79
C ASN A 232 -17.68 6.37 -12.20
N SER A 233 -18.96 6.23 -12.46
CA SER A 233 -20.02 7.07 -11.91
C SER A 233 -20.71 6.37 -10.74
N PHE A 234 -20.85 7.03 -9.60
CA PHE A 234 -21.56 6.46 -8.44
C PHE A 234 -23.09 6.57 -8.55
N SER A 235 -23.61 6.98 -9.70
CA SER A 235 -25.06 7.05 -10.01
C SER A 235 -25.52 6.11 -11.11
N ASP A 236 -24.60 5.33 -11.71
CA ASP A 236 -24.93 4.38 -12.78
C ASP A 236 -24.19 3.06 -12.56
N TRP A 237 -24.93 2.03 -12.20
CA TRP A 237 -24.44 0.74 -11.76
C TRP A 237 -24.96 -0.41 -12.61
N SER A 238 -24.28 -1.55 -12.57
CA SER A 238 -24.81 -2.80 -13.09
C SER A 238 -25.97 -3.29 -12.24
N ASP A 239 -26.75 -4.24 -12.75
CA ASP A 239 -27.71 -4.97 -11.92
C ASP A 239 -26.96 -5.67 -10.76
N PRO A 240 -27.55 -5.69 -9.55
CA PRO A 240 -26.97 -6.34 -8.39
C PRO A 240 -26.80 -7.85 -8.57
N ILE A 241 -25.67 -8.37 -8.10
CA ILE A 241 -25.36 -9.80 -8.12
C ILE A 241 -25.19 -10.28 -6.68
N LYS A 242 -25.90 -11.35 -6.30
CA LYS A 242 -25.84 -11.95 -4.95
C LYS A 242 -24.47 -12.58 -4.72
N LEU A 243 -23.89 -12.38 -3.52
CA LEU A 243 -22.62 -12.96 -3.10
C LEU A 243 -22.84 -14.35 -2.51
N GLU A 244 -22.84 -15.39 -3.34
CA GLU A 244 -23.24 -16.74 -2.93
C GLU A 244 -22.40 -17.34 -1.79
N LYS A 245 -21.12 -16.99 -1.68
CA LYS A 245 -20.21 -17.58 -0.69
C LYS A 245 -20.16 -16.84 0.64
N LEU A 246 -20.57 -15.58 0.65
CA LEU A 246 -20.58 -14.76 1.86
C LEU A 246 -21.97 -14.69 2.50
N ASN A 247 -23.00 -15.06 1.75
CA ASN A 247 -24.34 -15.22 2.28
C ASN A 247 -24.49 -16.56 3.02
N THR A 248 -25.27 -16.53 4.08
CA THR A 248 -25.64 -17.71 4.87
C THR A 248 -27.13 -18.08 4.61
N LEU A 249 -27.68 -18.98 5.39
CA LEU A 249 -29.13 -19.22 5.43
C LEU A 249 -29.88 -18.24 6.35
N ASN A 250 -29.13 -17.31 6.94
CA ASN A 250 -29.64 -16.31 7.88
C ASN A 250 -29.70 -14.93 7.21
N SER A 251 -29.94 -13.90 7.99
CA SER A 251 -29.95 -12.51 7.49
C SER A 251 -28.59 -11.86 7.75
N GLU A 252 -27.93 -11.43 6.69
CA GLU A 252 -26.72 -10.62 6.74
C GLU A 252 -27.10 -9.16 6.98
N TYR A 253 -26.32 -8.44 7.78
CA TYR A 253 -26.62 -7.05 8.14
C TYR A 253 -25.55 -6.06 7.70
N SER A 254 -24.28 -6.43 7.76
CA SER A 254 -23.18 -5.57 7.29
C SER A 254 -22.02 -6.35 6.71
N ILE A 255 -21.23 -5.68 5.89
CA ILE A 255 -19.98 -6.21 5.33
C ILE A 255 -18.93 -5.11 5.28
N SER A 256 -17.71 -5.46 5.63
CA SER A 256 -16.51 -4.64 5.43
C SER A 256 -15.30 -5.50 5.11
N GLN A 257 -14.22 -4.90 4.67
CA GLN A 257 -12.94 -5.58 4.44
C GLN A 257 -11.88 -4.95 5.32
N ASN A 258 -10.97 -5.76 5.88
CA ASN A 258 -9.81 -5.24 6.61
C ASN A 258 -8.86 -4.44 5.68
N LEU A 259 -8.05 -3.56 6.24
CA LEU A 259 -7.13 -2.69 5.47
C LEU A 259 -6.12 -3.49 4.63
N ASN A 260 -5.74 -4.68 5.08
CA ASN A 260 -4.82 -5.57 4.38
C ASN A 260 -5.48 -6.36 3.24
N LYS A 261 -6.81 -6.26 3.08
CA LYS A 261 -7.61 -6.97 2.06
C LYS A 261 -7.50 -8.50 2.14
N THR A 262 -7.24 -9.03 3.33
CA THR A 262 -7.09 -10.47 3.60
C THR A 262 -8.33 -11.10 4.19
N SER A 263 -9.19 -10.30 4.82
CA SER A 263 -10.42 -10.77 5.49
C SER A 263 -11.60 -9.86 5.17
N PHE A 264 -12.80 -10.46 5.12
CA PHE A 264 -14.06 -9.76 5.24
C PHE A 264 -14.63 -9.97 6.63
N PHE A 265 -15.28 -8.93 7.16
CA PHE A 265 -16.09 -9.01 8.35
C PHE A 265 -17.56 -8.89 7.93
N VAL A 266 -18.34 -9.90 8.24
CA VAL A 266 -19.78 -9.94 7.94
C VAL A 266 -20.53 -10.08 9.24
N SER A 267 -21.52 -9.23 9.46
CA SER A 267 -22.44 -9.38 10.59
C SER A 267 -23.70 -10.09 10.14
N TYR A 268 -24.08 -11.18 10.83
CA TYR A 268 -25.34 -11.86 10.59
C TYR A 268 -25.88 -12.48 11.87
N SER A 269 -27.18 -12.78 11.88
CA SER A 269 -27.87 -13.44 13.00
C SER A 269 -27.88 -14.93 12.80
N MET A 270 -27.47 -15.71 13.81
CA MET A 270 -27.56 -17.20 13.76
C MET A 270 -28.93 -17.77 14.06
N ASP A 271 -29.71 -17.06 14.80
CA ASP A 271 -31.12 -17.42 15.03
C ASP A 271 -31.98 -16.24 14.54
N SER A 272 -33.16 -16.52 14.04
CA SER A 272 -34.08 -15.52 13.47
C SER A 272 -34.53 -14.43 14.48
N ARG A 273 -33.79 -14.20 15.54
CA ARG A 273 -34.10 -13.31 16.66
C ARG A 273 -32.95 -12.37 16.98
N THR A 274 -32.84 -11.29 16.24
CA THR A 274 -32.37 -9.98 16.70
C THR A 274 -30.93 -9.77 17.15
N ASN A 275 -30.02 -10.73 17.23
CA ASN A 275 -28.64 -10.50 17.60
C ASN A 275 -27.72 -10.75 16.40
N TYR A 276 -27.07 -9.68 15.91
CA TYR A 276 -26.07 -9.78 14.87
C TYR A 276 -24.70 -9.85 15.51
N ASP A 277 -23.92 -10.87 15.13
CA ASP A 277 -22.53 -11.05 15.54
C ASP A 277 -21.60 -10.85 14.33
N ILE A 278 -20.40 -10.37 14.58
CA ILE A 278 -19.36 -10.20 13.57
C ILE A 278 -18.61 -11.52 13.34
N TYR A 279 -18.55 -11.95 12.08
CA TYR A 279 -17.79 -13.13 11.64
C TYR A 279 -16.68 -12.71 10.68
N GLU A 280 -15.48 -13.26 10.89
CA GLU A 280 -14.35 -13.05 10.02
C GLU A 280 -14.29 -14.13 8.94
N TYR A 281 -14.33 -13.72 7.68
CA TYR A 281 -14.15 -14.57 6.51
C TYR A 281 -12.77 -14.32 5.93
N LYS A 282 -11.83 -15.21 6.22
CA LYS A 282 -10.47 -15.10 5.68
C LYS A 282 -10.43 -15.55 4.23
N SER A 283 -9.82 -14.75 3.40
CA SER A 283 -9.51 -15.18 2.02
C SER A 283 -8.69 -16.46 2.07
N SER A 284 -9.18 -17.53 1.42
CA SER A 284 -8.42 -18.76 1.23
C SER A 284 -7.34 -18.63 0.19
N VAL A 285 -7.28 -17.48 -0.47
CA VAL A 285 -6.08 -17.14 -1.17
C VAL A 285 -4.99 -17.13 -0.08
N LYS A 286 -4.28 -18.25 0.07
CA LYS A 286 -2.83 -18.10 0.17
C LYS A 286 -2.56 -17.08 -0.91
N ASN A 287 -2.37 -15.82 -0.55
CA ASN A 287 -1.74 -14.87 -1.42
C ASN A 287 -0.60 -15.67 -1.99
N SER A 288 -0.67 -16.05 -3.27
CA SER A 288 0.38 -16.87 -3.85
C SER A 288 1.58 -15.98 -3.69
N SER A 289 2.22 -16.13 -2.53
CA SER A 289 3.27 -15.27 -2.08
C SER A 289 4.27 -15.30 -3.21
N ILE A 290 4.48 -14.15 -3.79
CA ILE A 290 5.45 -14.03 -4.86
C ILE A 290 6.79 -14.33 -4.19
N ILE A 291 7.38 -15.44 -4.53
CA ILE A 291 8.67 -15.83 -3.98
C ILE A 291 9.75 -15.27 -4.88
N LEU A 292 10.55 -14.37 -4.35
CA LEU A 292 11.84 -13.99 -4.93
C LEU A 292 12.92 -14.85 -4.31
N THR A 293 13.61 -15.63 -5.14
CA THR A 293 14.83 -16.33 -4.75
C THR A 293 16.01 -15.59 -5.36
N ILE A 294 16.96 -15.21 -4.52
CA ILE A 294 18.21 -14.59 -4.96
C ILE A 294 19.32 -15.62 -4.74
N ASN A 295 19.92 -16.08 -5.81
CA ASN A 295 21.10 -16.95 -5.77
C ASN A 295 22.34 -16.11 -5.94
N PHE A 296 23.39 -16.46 -5.24
CA PHE A 296 24.69 -15.78 -5.35
C PHE A 296 25.69 -16.70 -6.07
N GLU A 297 26.25 -16.19 -7.17
CA GLU A 297 27.28 -16.90 -7.94
C GLU A 297 28.61 -16.99 -7.20
N ASN A 298 28.84 -16.05 -6.27
CA ASN A 298 30.01 -16.02 -5.40
C ASN A 298 29.71 -16.66 -4.06
N GLU A 299 30.71 -17.26 -3.46
CA GLU A 299 30.61 -17.73 -2.09
C GLU A 299 30.46 -16.57 -1.10
N ILE A 300 29.33 -16.52 -0.38
CA ILE A 300 29.01 -15.50 0.61
C ILE A 300 28.86 -16.16 1.98
N ASN A 301 29.87 -15.99 2.83
CA ASN A 301 29.90 -16.60 4.16
C ASN A 301 28.94 -15.90 5.14
N SER A 302 28.69 -14.62 4.96
CA SER A 302 27.76 -13.84 5.79
C SER A 302 27.29 -12.59 5.05
N GLY A 303 26.01 -12.27 5.20
CA GLY A 303 25.43 -11.10 4.58
C GLY A 303 23.91 -11.07 4.74
N TYR A 304 23.31 -10.02 4.26
CA TYR A 304 21.86 -9.84 4.28
C TYR A 304 21.38 -9.09 3.03
N VAL A 305 20.12 -9.30 2.74
CA VAL A 305 19.35 -8.60 1.70
C VAL A 305 18.34 -7.69 2.39
N GLU A 306 18.51 -6.39 2.25
CA GLU A 306 17.49 -5.40 2.58
C GLU A 306 16.61 -5.18 1.35
N MET A 307 15.31 -5.22 1.52
CA MET A 307 14.35 -5.02 0.45
C MET A 307 13.26 -4.05 0.90
N SER A 308 13.00 -3.03 0.10
CA SER A 308 11.99 -2.02 0.39
C SER A 308 11.20 -1.61 -0.84
N SER A 309 10.01 -1.06 -0.65
CA SER A 309 9.21 -0.46 -1.71
C SER A 309 8.58 0.87 -1.28
N LYS A 310 8.09 1.64 -2.23
CA LYS A 310 7.36 2.90 -1.96
C LYS A 310 6.08 2.72 -1.14
N ASN A 311 5.55 1.50 -1.08
CA ASN A 311 4.31 1.16 -0.36
C ASN A 311 4.59 0.65 1.07
N ASN A 312 5.60 1.19 1.74
CA ASN A 312 6.00 0.86 3.11
C ASN A 312 6.37 -0.63 3.35
N PHE A 313 6.70 -1.38 2.31
CA PHE A 313 7.29 -2.70 2.50
C PHE A 313 8.77 -2.55 2.89
N TYR A 314 9.18 -3.21 3.96
CA TYR A 314 10.58 -3.35 4.35
C TYR A 314 10.83 -4.76 4.88
N LYS A 315 11.88 -5.39 4.40
CA LYS A 315 12.30 -6.71 4.88
C LYS A 315 13.82 -6.82 4.87
N ASN A 316 14.36 -7.42 5.93
CA ASN A 316 15.78 -7.72 6.02
C ASN A 316 15.94 -9.23 6.21
N ILE A 317 16.71 -9.90 5.35
CA ILE A 317 16.80 -11.35 5.27
C ILE A 317 18.26 -11.76 5.15
N ASP A 318 18.67 -12.71 5.99
CA ASP A 318 20.01 -13.26 5.96
C ASP A 318 20.29 -14.05 4.66
N ILE A 319 21.53 -14.01 4.22
CA ILE A 319 22.04 -14.87 3.15
C ILE A 319 22.49 -16.18 3.80
N ILE A 320 21.85 -17.28 3.41
CA ILE A 320 22.13 -18.61 3.94
C ILE A 320 22.47 -19.54 2.77
N ASN A 321 23.61 -20.22 2.83
CA ASN A 321 24.05 -21.17 1.81
C ASN A 321 24.02 -20.57 0.37
N ASN A 322 24.52 -19.35 0.23
CA ASN A 322 24.53 -18.62 -1.05
C ASN A 322 23.16 -18.32 -1.68
N TYR A 323 22.09 -18.29 -0.89
CA TYR A 323 20.81 -17.81 -1.38
C TYR A 323 20.02 -17.07 -0.31
N SER A 324 19.06 -16.29 -0.74
CA SER A 324 18.02 -15.67 0.10
C SER A 324 16.67 -15.90 -0.52
N LYS A 325 15.68 -16.24 0.29
CA LYS A 325 14.30 -16.45 -0.15
C LYS A 325 13.40 -15.43 0.51
N ILE A 326 12.71 -14.65 -0.31
CA ILE A 326 11.89 -13.54 0.12
C ILE A 326 10.46 -13.78 -0.32
N GLU A 327 9.57 -13.80 0.63
CA GLU A 327 8.14 -13.86 0.39
C GLU A 327 7.57 -12.45 0.31
N LEU A 328 6.93 -12.13 -0.80
CA LEU A 328 6.33 -10.85 -1.13
C LEU A 328 4.82 -10.99 -1.23
N ILE A 329 4.11 -9.97 -0.77
CA ILE A 329 2.65 -9.94 -0.80
C ILE A 329 2.14 -9.30 -2.10
N GLN A 330 2.92 -8.44 -2.74
CA GLN A 330 2.47 -7.65 -3.88
C GLN A 330 3.49 -7.65 -5.02
N LYS A 331 2.98 -7.53 -6.26
CA LYS A 331 3.78 -7.18 -7.43
C LYS A 331 4.27 -5.74 -7.31
N GLY A 332 5.44 -5.45 -7.82
CA GLY A 332 5.93 -4.07 -7.80
C GLY A 332 7.39 -3.89 -8.07
N LEU A 333 7.81 -2.64 -7.96
CA LEU A 333 9.19 -2.22 -8.04
C LEU A 333 9.77 -2.14 -6.62
N TYR A 334 10.87 -2.84 -6.40
CA TYR A 334 11.53 -2.95 -5.13
C TYR A 334 12.97 -2.46 -5.20
N ASP A 335 13.36 -1.66 -4.20
CA ASP A 335 14.76 -1.37 -3.93
C ASP A 335 15.38 -2.56 -3.20
N ILE A 336 16.46 -3.10 -3.76
CA ILE A 336 17.21 -4.20 -3.15
C ILE A 336 18.62 -3.72 -2.86
N LYS A 337 19.02 -3.85 -1.58
CA LYS A 337 20.38 -3.60 -1.14
C LYS A 337 20.94 -4.88 -0.55
N ILE A 338 22.08 -5.34 -1.10
CA ILE A 338 22.75 -6.57 -0.66
C ILE A 338 24.07 -6.20 -0.03
N SER A 339 24.28 -6.65 1.19
CA SER A 339 25.46 -6.38 1.99
C SER A 339 26.15 -7.67 2.43
N SER A 340 27.47 -7.73 2.30
CA SER A 340 28.32 -8.82 2.78
C SER A 340 29.65 -8.27 3.26
N GLN A 341 30.28 -8.94 4.21
CA GLN A 341 31.57 -8.50 4.74
C GLN A 341 32.70 -8.52 3.70
N SER A 342 32.64 -9.43 2.74
CA SER A 342 33.69 -9.64 1.75
C SER A 342 33.42 -9.04 0.37
N HIS A 343 32.28 -8.39 0.19
CA HIS A 343 31.84 -7.88 -1.11
C HIS A 343 31.39 -6.42 -1.04
N PHE A 344 31.49 -5.73 -2.19
CA PHE A 344 30.89 -4.40 -2.33
C PHE A 344 29.37 -4.49 -2.23
N ILE A 345 28.75 -3.54 -1.54
CA ILE A 345 27.28 -3.41 -1.48
C ILE A 345 26.73 -3.27 -2.90
N LEU A 346 25.74 -4.10 -3.22
CA LEU A 346 24.91 -3.93 -4.41
C LEU A 346 23.61 -3.23 -3.99
N ASP A 347 23.24 -2.21 -4.73
CA ASP A 347 22.06 -1.40 -4.55
C ASP A 347 21.40 -1.24 -5.92
N THR A 348 20.20 -1.82 -6.09
CA THR A 348 19.52 -1.88 -7.39
C THR A 348 18.00 -1.94 -7.23
N LEU A 349 17.29 -1.56 -8.30
CA LEU A 349 15.85 -1.70 -8.44
C LEU A 349 15.52 -2.96 -9.21
N ILE A 350 14.51 -3.70 -8.75
CA ILE A 350 13.99 -4.88 -9.44
C ILE A 350 12.46 -4.82 -9.54
N SER A 351 11.93 -5.13 -10.74
CA SER A 351 10.51 -5.32 -10.94
C SER A 351 10.16 -6.79 -10.74
N ILE A 352 9.16 -7.04 -9.90
CA ILE A 352 8.71 -8.39 -9.55
C ILE A 352 7.22 -8.51 -9.84
N ASP A 353 6.87 -9.30 -10.85
CA ASP A 353 5.48 -9.51 -11.30
C ASP A 353 4.95 -10.90 -10.95
N LYS A 354 5.85 -11.84 -10.67
CA LYS A 354 5.56 -13.25 -10.33
C LYS A 354 6.71 -13.84 -9.54
N SER A 355 6.52 -15.02 -8.97
CA SER A 355 7.61 -15.77 -8.35
C SER A 355 8.73 -16.02 -9.37
N GLN A 356 9.95 -15.68 -9.00
CA GLN A 356 11.11 -15.76 -9.86
C GLN A 356 12.38 -16.02 -9.06
N SER A 357 13.38 -16.57 -9.74
CA SER A 357 14.76 -16.69 -9.25
C SER A 357 15.66 -15.75 -10.05
N ILE A 358 16.57 -15.07 -9.36
CA ILE A 358 17.58 -14.21 -9.98
C ILE A 358 18.96 -14.63 -9.49
N ASP A 359 19.94 -14.60 -10.40
CA ASP A 359 21.32 -14.88 -10.07
C ASP A 359 22.09 -13.55 -9.98
N ILE A 360 22.79 -13.35 -8.87
CA ILE A 360 23.51 -12.12 -8.57
C ILE A 360 24.98 -12.45 -8.30
N SER A 361 25.86 -11.75 -9.04
CA SER A 361 27.30 -11.76 -8.79
C SER A 361 27.71 -10.49 -8.05
N LEU A 362 28.24 -10.63 -6.83
CA LEU A 362 28.77 -9.51 -6.07
C LEU A 362 30.26 -9.33 -6.37
N THR A 363 30.71 -8.08 -6.46
CA THR A 363 32.14 -7.78 -6.63
C THR A 363 32.86 -7.97 -5.31
N LYS A 364 33.83 -8.89 -5.27
CA LYS A 364 34.62 -9.18 -4.08
C LYS A 364 35.58 -8.03 -3.75
N ILE A 365 35.75 -7.77 -2.45
CA ILE A 365 36.73 -6.79 -1.94
C ILE A 365 38.03 -7.53 -1.70
N GLU A 366 38.89 -7.56 -2.72
CA GLU A 366 40.21 -8.17 -2.64
C GLU A 366 41.26 -7.34 -3.37
N ARG A 367 42.51 -7.57 -3.09
CA ARG A 367 43.63 -6.85 -3.72
C ARG A 367 43.51 -6.93 -5.25
N GLY A 368 43.66 -5.77 -5.89
CA GLY A 368 43.57 -5.65 -7.35
C GLY A 368 42.18 -5.36 -7.88
N THR A 369 41.14 -5.53 -7.05
CA THR A 369 39.75 -5.21 -7.45
C THR A 369 39.62 -3.73 -7.77
N ARG A 370 39.00 -3.42 -8.91
CA ARG A 370 38.64 -2.07 -9.33
C ARG A 370 37.14 -2.00 -9.60
N ARG A 371 36.49 -1.02 -8.98
CA ARG A 371 35.04 -0.81 -9.15
C ARG A 371 34.73 0.65 -9.42
N GLN A 372 33.86 0.90 -10.39
CA GLN A 372 33.31 2.25 -10.63
C GLN A 372 32.30 2.62 -9.55
N LEU A 373 32.39 3.84 -9.06
CA LEU A 373 31.46 4.46 -8.13
C LEU A 373 30.35 5.16 -8.92
N SER A 374 29.52 4.38 -9.65
CA SER A 374 28.60 4.86 -10.68
C SER A 374 27.48 5.76 -10.18
N LYS A 375 27.14 5.66 -8.90
CA LYS A 375 26.09 6.49 -8.27
C LYS A 375 26.64 7.69 -7.50
N ILE A 376 27.97 7.93 -7.55
CA ILE A 376 28.59 9.14 -6.99
C ILE A 376 28.80 10.14 -8.12
N ASN A 377 27.96 11.17 -8.12
CA ASN A 377 27.92 12.21 -9.14
C ASN A 377 28.41 13.54 -8.58
N PHE A 378 28.98 14.35 -9.46
CA PHE A 378 29.46 15.70 -9.15
C PHE A 378 28.64 16.73 -9.95
N LEU A 379 28.46 17.90 -9.39
CA LEU A 379 27.92 19.03 -10.13
C LEU A 379 28.80 19.34 -11.34
N ARG A 380 28.21 19.88 -12.40
CA ARG A 380 28.93 20.19 -13.65
C ARG A 380 30.10 21.11 -13.37
N ALA A 381 31.27 20.76 -13.91
CA ALA A 381 32.55 21.48 -13.73
C ALA A 381 32.93 21.76 -12.26
N SER A 382 32.44 20.95 -11.32
CA SER A 382 32.60 21.12 -9.88
C SER A 382 33.22 19.87 -9.23
N THR A 383 33.74 20.06 -8.03
CA THR A 383 34.18 19.01 -7.12
C THR A 383 33.14 18.69 -6.04
N LYS A 384 32.02 19.42 -5.98
CA LYS A 384 30.94 19.18 -5.05
C LYS A 384 30.11 17.98 -5.52
N VAL A 385 29.95 16.98 -4.66
CA VAL A 385 29.05 15.85 -4.89
C VAL A 385 27.59 16.29 -4.77
N THR A 386 26.71 15.62 -5.52
CA THR A 386 25.27 15.85 -5.41
C THR A 386 24.71 15.21 -4.15
N ASP A 387 23.61 15.72 -3.63
CA ASP A 387 23.01 15.20 -2.39
C ASP A 387 22.54 13.76 -2.55
N GLU A 388 22.08 13.37 -3.76
CA GLU A 388 21.71 11.99 -4.10
C GLU A 388 22.89 11.00 -4.01
N SER A 389 24.13 11.49 -3.99
CA SER A 389 25.34 10.67 -3.85
C SER A 389 25.69 10.32 -2.41
N LEU A 390 25.10 11.00 -1.41
CA LEU A 390 25.44 10.81 0.00
C LEU A 390 25.17 9.38 0.50
N PRO A 391 24.05 8.71 0.18
CA PRO A 391 23.84 7.31 0.57
C PRO A 391 24.92 6.36 0.04
N TYR A 392 25.44 6.63 -1.16
CA TYR A 392 26.49 5.81 -1.78
C TYR A 392 27.88 6.07 -1.21
N LEU A 393 28.14 7.28 -0.76
CA LEU A 393 29.33 7.59 0.05
C LEU A 393 29.30 6.89 1.41
N ASN A 394 28.13 6.80 2.04
CA ASN A 394 27.92 6.02 3.26
C ASN A 394 28.17 4.52 3.04
N ASN A 395 27.77 3.98 1.87
CA ASN A 395 28.07 2.61 1.51
C ASN A 395 29.60 2.35 1.38
N LEU A 396 30.39 3.34 0.99
CA LEU A 396 31.85 3.21 1.01
C LEU A 396 32.43 3.17 2.42
N LEU A 397 31.84 3.88 3.38
CA LEU A 397 32.27 3.80 4.79
C LEU A 397 32.11 2.38 5.35
N HIS A 398 31.08 1.66 4.93
CA HIS A 398 30.83 0.27 5.34
C HIS A 398 32.03 -0.63 5.01
N ILE A 399 32.66 -0.46 3.82
CA ILE A 399 33.85 -1.25 3.41
C ILE A 399 34.96 -1.15 4.45
N PHE A 400 35.21 0.06 4.98
CA PHE A 400 36.25 0.30 5.98
C PHE A 400 35.85 -0.18 7.38
N ARG A 401 34.56 -0.21 7.69
CA ARG A 401 34.06 -0.71 8.98
C ARG A 401 34.19 -2.22 9.09
N VAL A 402 33.89 -2.94 8.00
CA VAL A 402 33.94 -4.41 7.97
C VAL A 402 35.33 -4.96 7.64
N ASN A 403 36.20 -4.14 7.04
CA ASN A 403 37.56 -4.52 6.63
C ASN A 403 38.61 -3.57 7.23
N ASN A 404 38.98 -3.81 8.48
CA ASN A 404 39.88 -2.91 9.22
C ASN A 404 41.25 -2.67 8.60
N ASN A 405 41.76 -3.58 7.76
CA ASN A 405 43.11 -3.50 7.17
C ASN A 405 43.09 -3.02 5.72
N ILE A 406 41.95 -2.72 5.13
CA ILE A 406 41.83 -2.36 3.73
C ILE A 406 42.53 -0.99 3.44
N LYS A 407 43.30 -0.94 2.35
CA LYS A 407 43.84 0.28 1.78
C LYS A 407 43.33 0.43 0.36
N VAL A 408 42.94 1.63 0.00
CA VAL A 408 42.35 1.90 -1.31
C VAL A 408 42.97 3.11 -1.99
N THR A 409 42.89 3.12 -3.30
CA THR A 409 43.19 4.30 -4.13
C THR A 409 41.89 4.74 -4.81
N ILE A 410 41.46 5.98 -4.58
CA ILE A 410 40.35 6.61 -5.31
C ILE A 410 40.92 7.24 -6.59
N GLU A 411 40.40 6.83 -7.73
CA GLU A 411 40.89 7.21 -9.06
C GLU A 411 39.84 8.06 -9.80
N GLY A 412 40.19 9.32 -10.11
CA GLY A 412 39.31 10.23 -10.85
C GLY A 412 39.65 10.26 -12.34
N HIS A 413 38.61 10.33 -13.18
CA HIS A 413 38.70 10.36 -14.64
C HIS A 413 37.81 11.44 -15.22
N THR A 414 38.20 11.97 -16.39
CA THR A 414 37.38 12.89 -17.22
C THR A 414 37.24 12.32 -18.63
N ASP A 415 36.40 12.94 -19.43
CA ASP A 415 36.49 12.86 -20.89
C ASP A 415 37.63 13.71 -21.42
N ASN A 416 37.80 13.75 -22.73
CA ASN A 416 38.85 14.52 -23.42
C ASN A 416 38.47 15.96 -23.78
N SER A 417 37.35 16.47 -23.25
CA SER A 417 36.90 17.83 -23.56
C SER A 417 37.68 18.86 -22.72
N GLY A 418 38.20 19.90 -23.33
CA GLY A 418 38.90 20.98 -22.65
C GLY A 418 40.40 20.74 -22.43
N ASP A 419 41.00 21.53 -21.55
CA ASP A 419 42.46 21.49 -21.28
C ASP A 419 42.83 20.23 -20.48
N TYR A 420 43.86 19.54 -20.93
CA TYR A 420 44.35 18.32 -20.33
C TYR A 420 44.80 18.50 -18.86
N ARG A 421 45.57 19.57 -18.57
CA ARG A 421 46.09 19.81 -17.22
C ARG A 421 45.00 20.15 -16.25
N GLN A 422 44.01 20.94 -16.70
CA GLN A 422 42.80 21.24 -15.88
C GLN A 422 41.99 19.97 -15.60
N ASN A 423 41.81 19.08 -16.58
CA ASN A 423 41.13 17.81 -16.43
C ASN A 423 41.83 16.88 -15.43
N VAL A 424 43.19 16.81 -15.48
CA VAL A 424 43.97 16.04 -14.49
C VAL A 424 43.76 16.63 -13.08
N LYS A 425 43.81 17.96 -12.94
CA LYS A 425 43.55 18.64 -11.66
C LYS A 425 42.15 18.37 -11.15
N LEU A 426 41.12 18.59 -11.98
CA LEU A 426 39.71 18.38 -11.62
C LEU A 426 39.44 16.94 -11.19
N SER A 427 39.96 15.96 -11.91
CA SER A 427 39.79 14.54 -11.57
C SER A 427 40.42 14.17 -10.23
N LYS A 428 41.59 14.74 -9.92
CA LYS A 428 42.28 14.58 -8.63
C LYS A 428 41.51 15.23 -7.50
N GLU A 429 40.96 16.42 -7.70
CA GLU A 429 40.15 17.15 -6.70
C GLU A 429 38.87 16.43 -6.40
N ARG A 430 38.17 15.82 -7.37
CA ARG A 430 37.01 14.96 -7.17
C ARG A 430 37.34 13.75 -6.31
N ALA A 431 38.45 13.08 -6.57
CA ALA A 431 38.94 11.98 -5.75
C ALA A 431 39.30 12.44 -4.33
N LEU A 432 39.84 13.64 -4.15
CA LEU A 432 40.11 14.25 -2.84
C LEU A 432 38.81 14.56 -2.06
N THR A 433 37.76 14.99 -2.74
CA THR A 433 36.44 15.20 -2.10
C THR A 433 35.91 13.91 -1.47
N ILE A 434 35.99 12.79 -2.18
CA ILE A 434 35.57 11.48 -1.65
C ILE A 434 36.50 11.07 -0.49
N LYS A 435 37.81 11.21 -0.62
CA LYS A 435 38.77 10.96 0.47
C LYS A 435 38.39 11.78 1.70
N LYS A 436 38.17 13.09 1.52
CA LYS A 436 37.78 13.98 2.61
C LYS A 436 36.53 13.50 3.32
N TYR A 437 35.47 13.14 2.57
CA TYR A 437 34.26 12.58 3.13
C TYR A 437 34.54 11.35 3.99
N LEU A 438 35.34 10.40 3.50
CA LEU A 438 35.70 9.18 4.23
C LEU A 438 36.48 9.51 5.52
N THR A 439 37.46 10.42 5.44
CA THR A 439 38.28 10.80 6.59
C THR A 439 37.50 11.60 7.64
N ASP A 440 36.62 12.50 7.23
CA ASP A 440 35.73 13.25 8.12
C ASP A 440 34.73 12.32 8.89
N ASN A 441 34.46 11.14 8.32
CA ASN A 441 33.62 10.09 8.92
C ASN A 441 34.42 8.93 9.55
N GLY A 442 35.67 9.18 9.94
CA GLY A 442 36.45 8.30 10.81
C GLY A 442 37.36 7.30 10.10
N VAL A 443 37.52 7.36 8.75
CA VAL A 443 38.47 6.51 8.03
C VAL A 443 39.89 7.11 8.17
N ASP A 444 40.86 6.29 8.57
CA ASP A 444 42.26 6.72 8.66
C ASP A 444 42.76 7.23 7.28
N LYS A 445 43.29 8.46 7.26
CA LYS A 445 43.80 9.12 6.07
C LYS A 445 44.88 8.31 5.33
N ASN A 446 45.62 7.46 6.03
CA ASN A 446 46.68 6.62 5.48
C ASN A 446 46.14 5.39 4.72
N LYS A 447 44.88 5.06 4.91
CA LYS A 447 44.18 3.97 4.20
C LYS A 447 43.66 4.40 2.83
N VAL A 448 43.59 5.72 2.54
CA VAL A 448 42.99 6.24 1.32
C VAL A 448 43.98 7.07 0.55
N LYS A 449 44.44 6.58 -0.61
CA LYS A 449 45.21 7.31 -1.59
C LYS A 449 44.29 7.89 -2.66
N VAL A 450 44.78 8.91 -3.38
CA VAL A 450 44.04 9.52 -4.48
C VAL A 450 44.93 9.67 -5.72
N LYS A 451 44.33 9.44 -6.90
CA LYS A 451 44.96 9.69 -8.20
C LYS A 451 43.97 10.38 -9.13
N GLY A 452 44.43 11.36 -9.88
CA GLY A 452 43.67 11.99 -10.95
C GLY A 452 44.31 11.66 -12.28
N TYR A 453 43.61 10.96 -13.13
CA TYR A 453 44.11 10.58 -14.46
C TYR A 453 43.64 11.52 -15.56
N GLY A 454 42.67 12.41 -15.28
CA GLY A 454 42.10 13.22 -16.34
C GLY A 454 41.57 12.34 -17.48
N PRO A 455 41.85 12.70 -18.75
CA PRO A 455 41.44 11.94 -19.92
C PRO A 455 42.39 10.79 -20.29
N SER A 456 43.51 10.57 -19.57
CA SER A 456 44.59 9.63 -19.99
C SER A 456 44.19 8.15 -19.93
N LYS A 457 43.11 7.80 -19.22
CA LYS A 457 42.59 6.41 -19.10
C LYS A 457 41.12 6.34 -19.45
N PRO A 458 40.75 6.53 -20.73
CA PRO A 458 39.37 6.41 -21.15
C PRO A 458 38.91 4.95 -21.09
N ARG A 459 37.69 4.69 -20.65
CA ARG A 459 37.07 3.36 -20.67
C ARG A 459 36.32 3.11 -21.97
N TYR A 460 35.82 4.16 -22.59
CA TYR A 460 35.13 4.17 -23.86
C TYR A 460 35.74 5.21 -24.80
N SER A 461 35.60 5.03 -26.12
CA SER A 461 36.00 6.05 -27.09
C SER A 461 35.27 7.37 -26.80
N ASN A 462 36.01 8.49 -26.85
CA ASN A 462 35.45 9.83 -26.65
C ASN A 462 34.69 10.37 -27.89
N SER A 463 34.27 9.51 -28.81
CA SER A 463 33.65 9.89 -30.10
C SER A 463 32.21 10.33 -29.97
N SER A 464 31.48 9.95 -28.88
CA SER A 464 30.09 10.34 -28.63
C SER A 464 29.93 10.95 -27.24
N GLU A 465 28.93 11.82 -27.07
CA GLU A 465 28.64 12.41 -25.76
C GLU A 465 28.22 11.34 -24.73
N ALA A 466 27.52 10.33 -25.15
CA ALA A 466 27.16 9.19 -24.28
C ALA A 466 28.38 8.46 -23.71
N ASN A 467 29.44 8.30 -24.52
CA ASN A 467 30.70 7.71 -24.08
C ASN A 467 31.52 8.65 -23.20
N LYS A 468 31.53 9.95 -23.51
CA LYS A 468 32.15 10.97 -22.67
C LYS A 468 31.56 11.00 -21.27
N ILE A 469 30.23 10.91 -21.15
CA ILE A 469 29.54 10.78 -19.84
C ILE A 469 30.09 9.58 -19.05
N LYS A 470 30.24 8.42 -19.70
CA LYS A 470 30.77 7.20 -19.06
C LYS A 470 32.27 7.33 -18.69
N ASN A 471 33.02 8.17 -19.37
CA ASN A 471 34.44 8.46 -19.05
C ASN A 471 34.56 9.43 -17.87
N ARG A 472 33.59 10.31 -17.61
CA ARG A 472 33.51 11.18 -16.42
C ARG A 472 33.10 10.36 -15.21
N ARG A 473 34.04 9.67 -14.56
CA ARG A 473 33.80 8.72 -13.50
C ARG A 473 34.82 8.79 -12.39
N VAL A 474 34.50 8.20 -11.25
CA VAL A 474 35.44 7.86 -10.19
C VAL A 474 35.44 6.37 -9.97
N GLU A 475 36.61 5.79 -9.74
CA GLU A 475 36.78 4.37 -9.44
C GLU A 475 37.49 4.22 -8.08
N ILE A 476 37.19 3.11 -7.39
CA ILE A 476 37.93 2.64 -6.23
C ILE A 476 38.78 1.44 -6.65
N TYR A 477 40.08 1.46 -6.27
CA TYR A 477 41.03 0.38 -6.45
C TYR A 477 41.45 -0.14 -5.07
N ILE A 478 41.43 -1.43 -4.87
CA ILE A 478 41.85 -2.08 -3.62
C ILE A 478 43.34 -2.36 -3.69
N ASP A 479 44.12 -1.69 -2.83
CA ASP A 479 45.59 -1.82 -2.80
C ASP A 479 46.05 -3.09 -2.05
N ASN A 480 45.35 -3.47 -0.97
CA ASN A 480 45.56 -4.69 -0.18
C ASN A 480 44.31 -5.05 0.66
#